data_ce34e17778001db761de366034d29975
#
_entry.id   ce34e17778001db761de366034d29975
#
_cell.length_a   1.000
_cell.length_b   1.000
_cell.length_c   1.000
_cell.angle_alpha   90.00
_cell.angle_beta   90.00
_cell.angle_gamma   90.00
#
_symmetry.space_group_name_H-M   'P 1'
#
loop_
_entity.id
_entity.type
_entity.pdbx_description
1 polymer ?
#
loop_
_entity_poly.entity_id
_entity_poly.type
_entity_poly.pdbx_seq_one_letter_code
_entity_poly.pdbx_strand_id
1 'polypeptide(L)' 'MNIVYTVDNKFVPQLATGICSICENNKEEDVCFYVVSKGITDDNKDALTRYVEKYGKKICII' A
#
# COMPACT_ATOMS: atom_id res chain seq x y z
N MET A 1 13.69 1.30 -0.97
CA MET A 1 13.06 0.04 -1.45
C MET A 1 11.79 0.37 -2.20
N ASN A 2 11.63 -0.18 -3.39
CA ASN A 2 10.43 0.00 -4.20
C ASN A 2 9.71 -1.33 -4.33
N ILE A 3 8.42 -1.34 -4.04
CA ILE A 3 7.62 -2.56 -4.06
C ILE A 3 6.41 -2.33 -4.96
N VAL A 4 6.19 -3.23 -5.90
CA VAL A 4 5.10 -3.13 -6.86
C VAL A 4 4.06 -4.21 -6.60
N TYR A 5 2.81 -3.82 -6.52
CA TYR A 5 1.66 -4.72 -6.43
C TYR A 5 0.74 -4.51 -7.61
N THR A 6 0.17 -5.60 -8.10
CA THR A 6 -0.93 -5.57 -9.08
C THR A 6 -2.14 -6.21 -8.42
N VAL A 7 -3.19 -5.43 -8.19
CA VAL A 7 -4.35 -5.91 -7.43
C VAL A 7 -5.66 -5.38 -7.99
N ASP A 8 -6.75 -6.06 -7.65
CA ASP A 8 -8.10 -5.53 -7.83
C ASP A 8 -8.71 -5.23 -6.44
N ASN A 9 -9.93 -4.68 -6.45
CA ASN A 9 -10.56 -4.23 -5.21
C ASN A 9 -10.82 -5.36 -4.20
N LYS A 10 -10.96 -6.59 -4.67
CA LYS A 10 -11.21 -7.75 -3.80
C LYS A 10 -10.02 -8.10 -2.91
N PHE A 11 -8.82 -7.76 -3.37
CA PHE A 11 -7.59 -8.11 -2.66
C PHE A 11 -7.05 -6.98 -1.78
N VAL A 12 -7.80 -5.87 -1.64
CA VAL A 12 -7.36 -4.75 -0.79
C VAL A 12 -7.08 -5.16 0.65
N PRO A 13 -7.91 -5.99 1.31
CA PRO A 13 -7.60 -6.43 2.68
C PRO A 13 -6.28 -7.18 2.77
N GLN A 14 -6.01 -8.09 1.83
CA GLN A 14 -4.77 -8.85 1.80
C GLN A 14 -3.58 -7.94 1.48
N LEU A 15 -3.76 -6.99 0.57
CA LEU A 15 -2.75 -5.99 0.24
C LEU A 15 -2.39 -5.17 1.49
N ALA A 16 -3.39 -4.69 2.22
CA ALA A 16 -3.16 -3.92 3.44
C ALA A 16 -2.37 -4.72 4.48
N THR A 17 -2.68 -6.00 4.62
CA THR A 17 -1.95 -6.89 5.53
C THR A 17 -0.48 -7.04 5.10
N GLY A 18 -0.24 -7.23 3.81
CA GLY A 18 1.12 -7.32 3.27
C GLY A 18 1.91 -6.04 3.48
N ILE A 19 1.29 -4.90 3.20
CA ILE A 19 1.91 -3.60 3.41
C ILE A 19 2.26 -3.40 4.89
N CYS A 20 1.35 -3.75 5.78
CA CYS A 20 1.59 -3.66 7.22
C CYS A 20 2.81 -4.47 7.63
N SER A 21 2.90 -5.70 7.18
CA SER A 21 4.03 -6.58 7.48
C SER A 21 5.35 -5.97 7.02
N ILE A 22 5.38 -5.44 5.80
CA ILE A 22 6.59 -4.81 5.27
C ILE A 22 6.96 -3.57 6.07
N CYS A 23 6.00 -2.72 6.41
CA CYS A 23 6.26 -1.51 7.18
C CYS A 23 6.78 -1.84 8.58
N GLU A 24 6.18 -2.85 9.23
CA GLU A 24 6.61 -3.26 10.58
C GLU A 24 8.02 -3.84 10.59
N ASN A 25 8.42 -4.53 9.53
CA ASN A 25 9.73 -5.16 9.44
C ASN A 25 10.82 -4.24 8.87
N ASN A 26 10.46 -3.07 8.36
CA ASN A 26 11.38 -2.14 7.71
C ASN A 26 11.15 -0.71 8.18
N LYS A 27 11.03 -0.52 9.49
CA LYS A 27 10.65 0.77 10.08
C LYS A 27 11.60 1.91 9.75
N GLU A 28 12.88 1.62 9.62
CA GLU A 28 13.91 2.62 9.37
C GLU A 28 14.26 2.79 7.90
N GLU A 29 13.69 1.97 7.02
CA GLU A 29 13.97 2.05 5.60
C GLU A 29 12.95 2.92 4.86
N ASP A 30 13.42 3.60 3.82
CA ASP A 30 12.53 4.27 2.89
C ASP A 30 11.86 3.21 2.01
N VAL A 31 10.55 3.14 2.07
CA VAL A 31 9.78 2.22 1.24
C VAL A 31 8.75 3.01 0.43
N CYS A 32 8.71 2.74 -0.86
CA CYS A 32 7.70 3.30 -1.74
C CYS A 32 6.92 2.15 -2.37
N PHE A 33 5.60 2.18 -2.19
CA PHE A 33 4.70 1.18 -2.75
C PHE A 33 4.09 1.72 -4.03
N TYR A 34 4.12 0.92 -5.09
CA TYR A 34 3.45 1.21 -6.35
C TYR A 34 2.34 0.19 -6.54
N VAL A 35 1.12 0.66 -6.56
CA VAL A 35 -0.05 -0.22 -6.71
C VAL A 35 -0.68 0.02 -8.07
N VAL A 36 -0.57 -0.97 -8.94
CA VAL A 36 -1.28 -0.97 -10.22
C VAL A 36 -2.61 -1.65 -9.98
N SER A 37 -3.69 -0.90 -10.15
CA SER A 37 -5.00 -1.39 -9.75
C SER A 37 -6.01 -1.33 -10.88
N LYS A 38 -6.96 -2.27 -10.84
CA LYS A 38 -8.17 -2.23 -11.65
C LYS A 38 -9.36 -2.13 -10.72
N GLY A 39 -10.03 -0.96 -10.72
CA GLY A 39 -11.29 -0.82 -10.03
C GLY A 39 -11.20 -0.69 -8.51
N ILE A 40 -10.07 -0.28 -7.97
CA ILE A 40 -10.02 0.07 -6.55
C ILE A 40 -10.85 1.34 -6.34
N THR A 41 -11.76 1.29 -5.37
CA THR A 41 -12.62 2.44 -5.05
C THR A 41 -11.80 3.57 -4.45
N ASP A 42 -12.32 4.80 -4.57
CA ASP A 42 -11.66 5.98 -3.99
C ASP A 42 -11.54 5.85 -2.48
N ASP A 43 -12.54 5.28 -1.81
CA ASP A 43 -12.49 5.03 -0.38
C ASP A 43 -11.34 4.11 0.00
N ASN A 44 -11.12 3.06 -0.76
CA ASN A 44 -10.03 2.13 -0.51
C ASN A 44 -8.67 2.74 -0.86
N LYS A 45 -8.59 3.57 -1.89
CA LYS A 45 -7.37 4.33 -2.21
C LYS A 45 -6.98 5.24 -1.05
N ASP A 46 -7.95 5.97 -0.52
CA ASP A 46 -7.72 6.86 0.62
C ASP A 46 -7.28 6.07 1.85
N ALA A 47 -7.95 4.96 2.13
CA ALA A 47 -7.61 4.12 3.28
C ALA A 47 -6.18 3.59 3.19
N LEU A 48 -5.77 3.08 2.02
CA LEU A 48 -4.41 2.59 1.80
C LEU A 48 -3.38 3.71 1.94
N THR A 49 -3.68 4.88 1.38
CA THR A 49 -2.78 6.03 1.44
C THR A 49 -2.55 6.46 2.88
N ARG A 50 -3.61 6.62 3.66
CA ARG A 50 -3.51 7.00 5.07
C ARG A 50 -2.75 5.97 5.88
N TYR A 51 -3.00 4.70 5.57
CA TYR A 51 -2.36 3.59 6.27
C TYR A 51 -0.85 3.58 6.07
N VAL A 52 -0.41 3.75 4.84
CA VAL A 52 1.02 3.81 4.49
C VAL A 52 1.67 5.06 5.07
N GLU A 53 1.00 6.21 4.97
CA GLU A 53 1.52 7.48 5.49
C GLU A 53 1.69 7.45 7.01
N LYS A 54 0.84 6.70 7.70
CA LYS A 54 0.95 6.51 9.15
C LYS A 54 2.29 5.89 9.53
N TYR A 55 2.86 5.06 8.67
CA TYR A 55 4.18 4.45 8.89
C TYR A 55 5.32 5.32 8.36
N GLY A 56 5.03 6.50 7.84
CA GLY A 56 6.05 7.36 7.26
C GLY A 56 6.55 6.88 5.90
N LYS A 57 5.81 6.01 5.24
CA LYS A 57 6.16 5.46 3.93
C LYS A 57 5.38 6.16 2.82
N LYS A 58 5.68 5.83 1.58
CA LYS A 58 5.04 6.41 0.40
C LYS A 58 4.27 5.37 -0.39
N ILE A 59 3.17 5.80 -1.01
CA ILE A 59 2.39 4.94 -1.90
C ILE A 59 1.93 5.75 -3.11
N CYS A 60 1.99 5.10 -4.26
CA CYS A 60 1.46 5.63 -5.50
C CYS A 60 0.49 4.61 -6.08
N ILE A 61 -0.77 5.00 -6.26
CA ILE A 61 -1.79 4.12 -6.82
C ILE A 61 -2.09 4.59 -8.24
N ILE A 62 -1.90 3.70 -9.18
CA ILE A 62 -2.04 3.99 -10.61
C ILE A 62 -3.37 3.45 -11.14
#